data_2fc0abe04bc710ee4bef1fd15b9fc32f
#
_entry.id   2fc0abe04bc710ee4bef1fd15b9fc32f
#
_cell.length_a   1.000
_cell.length_b   1.000
_cell.length_c   1.000
_cell.angle_alpha   90.00
_cell.angle_beta   90.00
_cell.angle_gamma   90.00
#
_symmetry.space_group_name_H-M   'P 1'
#
loop_
_entity.id
_entity.type
_entity.pdbx_description
1 polymer ?
#
loop_
_entity_poly.entity_id
_entity_poly.type
_entity_poly.pdbx_seq_one_letter_code
_entity_poly.pdbx_strand_id
1 'polypeptide(L)'
;MKVASALFFMLICFTSLSQNEDVINDFTASEFNGKVLLTFAIKQGNTCNGVEIFHSIDSVDFTKIGSIEGTCGSSQAQIEYGFTHLDPEKNEFNFYRLSLGGIGFSWIVSAEVIDLGFNNALLRPNPIAEGSELFFDNETNTLLTLNIYSSAGIIVKSDKTTAELFVLNASEFESGVYFYSIHPEGIKSEVIGKFIVP
;
A
#
# COMPACT_ATOMS: atom_id res chain seq x y z
N MET A 1 -22.47 -58.79 -16.81
CA MET A 1 -21.21 -58.07 -16.57
C MET A 1 -21.52 -56.72 -15.89
N LYS A 2 -21.23 -56.57 -14.60
CA LYS A 2 -21.41 -55.32 -13.87
C LYS A 2 -20.05 -54.63 -13.80
N VAL A 3 -19.94 -53.46 -14.42
CA VAL A 3 -18.75 -52.62 -14.35
C VAL A 3 -18.90 -51.72 -13.11
N ALA A 4 -18.03 -51.97 -12.12
CA ALA A 4 -17.95 -51.10 -10.93
C ALA A 4 -17.07 -49.89 -11.27
N SER A 5 -17.65 -48.68 -11.28
CA SER A 5 -16.92 -47.42 -11.41
C SER A 5 -16.36 -47.04 -10.04
N ALA A 6 -15.05 -47.07 -9.90
CA ALA A 6 -14.36 -46.61 -8.70
C ALA A 6 -14.17 -45.07 -8.81
N LEU A 7 -14.87 -44.32 -7.96
CA LEU A 7 -14.72 -42.88 -7.83
C LEU A 7 -13.47 -42.61 -6.96
N PHE A 8 -12.40 -42.13 -7.59
CA PHE A 8 -11.16 -41.72 -6.88
C PHE A 8 -11.35 -40.35 -6.29
N PHE A 9 -11.60 -40.27 -4.99
CA PHE A 9 -11.71 -39.01 -4.26
C PHE A 9 -10.31 -38.46 -3.98
N MET A 10 -9.87 -37.48 -4.77
CA MET A 10 -8.60 -36.78 -4.56
C MET A 10 -8.75 -35.80 -3.37
N LEU A 11 -8.23 -36.23 -2.21
CA LEU A 11 -8.19 -35.41 -1.01
C LEU A 11 -7.13 -34.31 -1.20
N ILE A 12 -7.58 -33.10 -1.54
CA ILE A 12 -6.70 -31.92 -1.58
C ILE A 12 -6.46 -31.47 -0.14
N CYS A 13 -5.29 -31.80 0.38
CA CYS A 13 -4.85 -31.35 1.69
C CYS A 13 -4.43 -29.88 1.57
N PHE A 14 -5.31 -28.95 1.95
CA PHE A 14 -4.93 -27.54 2.16
C PHE A 14 -4.09 -27.50 3.44
N THR A 15 -2.78 -27.32 3.32
CA THR A 15 -1.95 -26.92 4.44
C THR A 15 -2.26 -25.47 4.76
N SER A 16 -3.15 -25.22 5.73
CA SER A 16 -3.31 -23.90 6.33
C SER A 16 -1.99 -23.54 7.00
N LEU A 17 -1.30 -22.51 6.48
CA LEU A 17 -0.21 -21.88 7.19
C LEU A 17 -0.81 -21.25 8.45
N SER A 18 -0.48 -21.82 9.60
CA SER A 18 -0.90 -21.27 10.89
C SER A 18 -0.26 -19.88 11.05
N GLN A 19 -1.08 -18.86 11.13
CA GLN A 19 -0.65 -17.51 11.51
C GLN A 19 -0.56 -17.45 13.03
N ASN A 20 0.55 -16.97 13.58
CA ASN A 20 0.78 -16.93 15.02
C ASN A 20 0.22 -15.67 15.68
N GLU A 21 -1.10 -15.47 15.58
CA GLU A 21 -1.82 -14.40 16.27
C GLU A 21 -1.74 -14.52 17.82
N ASP A 22 -1.41 -15.70 18.33
CA ASP A 22 -1.30 -15.93 19.77
C ASP A 22 -0.02 -15.31 20.38
N VAL A 23 1.03 -15.07 19.58
CA VAL A 23 2.35 -14.61 20.04
C VAL A 23 2.56 -13.12 19.81
N ILE A 24 2.10 -12.62 18.66
CA ILE A 24 2.26 -11.22 18.25
C ILE A 24 1.01 -10.41 18.59
N ASN A 25 1.21 -9.13 18.89
CA ASN A 25 0.17 -8.12 19.01
C ASN A 25 0.56 -6.88 18.21
N ASP A 26 -0.46 -6.15 17.69
CA ASP A 26 -0.32 -4.82 17.09
C ASP A 26 0.70 -4.72 15.93
N PHE A 27 0.89 -5.80 15.14
CA PHE A 27 1.77 -5.72 13.97
C PHE A 27 1.13 -4.83 12.90
N THR A 28 1.81 -3.70 12.62
CA THR A 28 1.38 -2.66 11.67
C THR A 28 2.52 -2.22 10.77
N ALA A 29 2.16 -1.68 9.61
CA ALA A 29 3.05 -0.99 8.69
C ALA A 29 2.48 0.40 8.43
N SER A 30 3.28 1.44 8.58
CA SER A 30 2.88 2.83 8.37
C SER A 30 3.91 3.56 7.52
N GLU A 31 3.45 4.29 6.51
CA GLU A 31 4.32 5.19 5.75
C GLU A 31 4.72 6.38 6.63
N PHE A 32 5.98 6.79 6.51
CA PHE A 32 6.51 7.98 7.16
C PHE A 32 7.72 8.52 6.38
N ASN A 33 7.59 9.68 5.77
CA ASN A 33 8.66 10.38 5.03
C ASN A 33 9.32 9.49 3.95
N GLY A 34 8.54 8.81 3.15
CA GLY A 34 9.02 7.96 2.06
C GLY A 34 9.62 6.62 2.51
N LYS A 35 9.44 6.25 3.76
CA LYS A 35 9.89 5.00 4.40
C LYS A 35 8.68 4.26 4.97
N VAL A 36 8.86 2.99 5.32
CA VAL A 36 7.84 2.24 6.06
C VAL A 36 8.34 1.89 7.45
N LEU A 37 7.61 2.34 8.46
CA LEU A 37 7.81 1.96 9.85
C LEU A 37 6.93 0.74 10.16
N LEU A 38 7.57 -0.36 10.54
CA LEU A 38 6.93 -1.55 11.08
C LEU A 38 6.98 -1.49 12.60
N THR A 39 5.84 -1.68 13.25
CA THR A 39 5.75 -1.83 14.71
C THR A 39 5.01 -3.10 15.06
N PHE A 40 5.47 -3.80 16.08
CA PHE A 40 4.83 -4.99 16.59
C PHE A 40 5.21 -5.23 18.05
N ALA A 41 4.42 -6.04 18.73
CA ALA A 41 4.72 -6.44 20.09
C ALA A 41 4.69 -7.96 20.24
N ILE A 42 5.61 -8.51 21.03
CA ILE A 42 5.54 -9.90 21.49
C ILE A 42 4.78 -9.91 22.82
N LYS A 43 3.69 -10.64 22.87
CA LYS A 43 2.82 -10.75 24.06
C LYS A 43 3.57 -11.33 25.25
N GLN A 44 3.25 -10.87 26.45
CA GLN A 44 3.77 -11.45 27.70
C GLN A 44 3.63 -12.98 27.72
N GLY A 45 4.63 -13.65 28.25
CA GLY A 45 4.65 -15.11 28.36
C GLY A 45 5.25 -15.81 27.16
N ASN A 46 5.52 -15.09 26.06
CA ASN A 46 6.09 -15.63 24.83
C ASN A 46 7.54 -15.18 24.65
N THR A 47 8.33 -16.08 24.08
CA THR A 47 9.70 -15.79 23.66
C THR A 47 9.98 -16.47 22.34
N CYS A 48 10.83 -15.87 21.50
CA CYS A 48 11.28 -16.43 20.23
C CYS A 48 12.80 -16.29 20.08
N ASN A 49 13.36 -16.99 19.10
CA ASN A 49 14.80 -16.92 18.82
C ASN A 49 15.08 -16.02 17.62
N GLY A 50 15.01 -14.71 17.87
CA GLY A 50 15.13 -13.68 16.86
C GLY A 50 13.84 -13.45 16.07
N VAL A 51 13.78 -12.31 15.40
CA VAL A 51 12.72 -11.94 14.44
C VAL A 51 13.36 -11.58 13.12
N GLU A 52 12.95 -12.21 12.03
CA GLU A 52 13.33 -11.80 10.69
C GLU A 52 12.20 -11.04 10.03
N ILE A 53 12.54 -9.97 9.34
CA ILE A 53 11.60 -9.09 8.64
C ILE A 53 11.68 -9.42 7.15
N PHE A 54 10.54 -9.71 6.55
CA PHE A 54 10.41 -10.00 5.13
C PHE A 54 9.53 -8.98 4.44
N HIS A 55 9.91 -8.63 3.21
CA HIS A 55 9.21 -7.69 2.33
C HIS A 55 8.84 -8.36 1.00
N SER A 56 7.74 -7.94 0.40
CA SER A 56 7.23 -8.34 -0.91
C SER A 56 6.45 -7.21 -1.56
N ILE A 57 6.39 -7.18 -2.90
CA ILE A 57 5.54 -6.27 -3.68
C ILE A 57 4.29 -6.96 -4.24
N ASP A 58 4.20 -8.29 -4.13
CA ASP A 58 3.10 -9.11 -4.67
C ASP A 58 2.38 -9.96 -3.60
N SER A 59 2.80 -9.85 -2.33
CA SER A 59 2.33 -10.65 -1.19
C SER A 59 2.57 -12.16 -1.28
N VAL A 60 3.36 -12.62 -2.25
CA VAL A 60 3.68 -14.02 -2.53
C VAL A 60 5.17 -14.30 -2.34
N ASP A 61 6.01 -13.60 -3.09
CA ASP A 61 7.47 -13.75 -3.07
C ASP A 61 8.10 -12.78 -2.07
N PHE A 62 8.50 -13.31 -0.92
CA PHE A 62 9.04 -12.54 0.18
C PHE A 62 10.57 -12.64 0.28
N THR A 63 11.25 -11.51 0.36
CA THR A 63 12.69 -11.39 0.56
C THR A 63 12.98 -10.84 1.96
N LYS A 64 13.97 -11.42 2.66
CA LYS A 64 14.43 -10.91 3.95
C LYS A 64 15.11 -9.55 3.78
N ILE A 65 14.63 -8.55 4.54
CA ILE A 65 15.17 -7.19 4.54
C ILE A 65 15.82 -6.77 5.86
N GLY A 66 15.65 -7.57 6.92
CA GLY A 66 16.26 -7.28 8.21
C GLY A 66 16.05 -8.38 9.24
N SER A 67 16.66 -8.19 10.41
CA SER A 67 16.48 -9.08 11.56
C SER A 67 16.69 -8.33 12.87
N ILE A 68 16.03 -8.86 13.92
CA ILE A 68 16.27 -8.49 15.33
C ILE A 68 16.85 -9.74 15.97
N GLU A 69 18.13 -9.66 16.32
CA GLU A 69 18.89 -10.81 16.82
C GLU A 69 18.63 -11.06 18.33
N GLY A 70 18.88 -12.28 18.76
CA GLY A 70 18.78 -12.70 20.16
C GLY A 70 17.39 -13.19 20.54
N THR A 71 17.18 -13.34 21.85
CA THR A 71 15.87 -13.77 22.37
C THR A 71 14.89 -12.61 22.33
N CYS A 72 13.79 -12.75 21.58
CA CYS A 72 12.70 -11.80 21.55
C CYS A 72 11.62 -12.14 22.60
N GLY A 73 10.90 -11.10 23.03
CA GLY A 73 9.82 -11.24 24.01
C GLY A 73 10.28 -11.39 25.46
N SER A 74 9.35 -11.62 26.37
CA SER A 74 9.59 -11.78 27.79
C SER A 74 8.49 -12.58 28.46
N SER A 75 8.86 -13.40 29.47
CA SER A 75 7.88 -14.10 30.30
C SER A 75 7.13 -13.17 31.25
N GLN A 76 7.63 -11.96 31.49
CA GLN A 76 7.13 -11.04 32.53
C GLN A 76 6.36 -9.84 31.96
N ALA A 77 6.60 -9.44 30.71
CA ALA A 77 5.97 -8.28 30.08
C ALA A 77 5.84 -8.44 28.58
N GLN A 78 4.93 -7.69 27.98
CA GLN A 78 4.89 -7.46 26.54
C GLN A 78 6.11 -6.61 26.14
N ILE A 79 6.75 -6.93 25.04
CA ILE A 79 7.90 -6.19 24.51
C ILE A 79 7.57 -5.67 23.12
N GLU A 80 7.73 -4.36 22.94
CA GLU A 80 7.51 -3.68 21.66
C GLU A 80 8.80 -3.60 20.85
N TYR A 81 8.66 -3.70 19.53
CA TYR A 81 9.73 -3.64 18.56
C TYR A 81 9.35 -2.72 17.40
N GLY A 82 10.36 -2.09 16.81
CA GLY A 82 10.24 -1.29 15.61
C GLY A 82 11.31 -1.65 14.60
N PHE A 83 10.96 -1.59 13.32
CA PHE A 83 11.89 -1.72 12.20
C PHE A 83 11.53 -0.72 11.12
N THR A 84 12.52 -0.01 10.57
CA THR A 84 12.27 0.94 9.48
C THR A 84 12.85 0.41 8.18
N HIS A 85 11.99 0.19 7.19
CA HIS A 85 12.39 -0.07 5.82
C HIS A 85 12.71 1.28 5.15
N LEU A 86 13.99 1.50 4.82
CA LEU A 86 14.49 2.80 4.38
C LEU A 86 14.24 3.10 2.90
N ASP A 87 14.12 2.06 2.09
CA ASP A 87 13.97 2.16 0.63
C ASP A 87 12.87 1.20 0.12
N PRO A 88 11.60 1.43 0.52
CA PRO A 88 10.46 0.67 0.00
C PRO A 88 10.17 1.03 -1.45
N GLU A 89 9.48 0.14 -2.18
CA GLU A 89 9.00 0.45 -3.52
C GLU A 89 8.01 1.62 -3.50
N LYS A 90 8.22 2.57 -4.42
CA LYS A 90 7.40 3.78 -4.56
C LYS A 90 6.20 3.50 -5.46
N ASN A 91 5.05 4.07 -5.09
CA ASN A 91 3.80 3.99 -5.85
C ASN A 91 3.26 2.55 -6.01
N GLU A 92 3.68 1.67 -5.10
CA GLU A 92 3.27 0.27 -5.01
C GLU A 92 2.95 -0.10 -3.56
N PHE A 93 2.12 -1.14 -3.38
CA PHE A 93 1.93 -1.73 -2.07
C PHE A 93 3.16 -2.52 -1.65
N ASN A 94 3.69 -2.20 -0.49
CA ASN A 94 4.76 -2.93 0.16
C ASN A 94 4.16 -3.83 1.24
N PHE A 95 4.29 -5.14 1.07
CA PHE A 95 3.78 -6.17 1.99
C PHE A 95 4.89 -6.65 2.91
N TYR A 96 4.55 -6.87 4.17
CA TYR A 96 5.51 -7.28 5.19
C TYR A 96 4.97 -8.46 6.00
N ARG A 97 5.85 -9.36 6.38
CA ARG A 97 5.60 -10.39 7.38
C ARG A 97 6.82 -10.60 8.25
N LEU A 98 6.61 -11.11 9.44
CA LEU A 98 7.65 -11.47 10.39
C LEU A 98 7.81 -12.99 10.42
N SER A 99 9.06 -13.47 10.51
CA SER A 99 9.39 -14.84 10.91
C SER A 99 9.88 -14.81 12.35
N LEU A 100 9.16 -15.49 13.23
CA LEU A 100 9.52 -15.63 14.65
C LEU A 100 10.31 -16.91 14.82
N GLY A 101 11.59 -16.80 15.12
CA GLY A 101 12.50 -17.94 15.20
C GLY A 101 11.98 -19.07 16.10
N GLY A 102 11.74 -20.26 15.49
CA GLY A 102 11.22 -21.44 16.15
C GLY A 102 9.69 -21.50 16.32
N ILE A 103 8.94 -20.45 15.93
CA ILE A 103 7.48 -20.40 16.11
C ILE A 103 6.74 -20.41 14.78
N GLY A 104 7.12 -19.54 13.82
CA GLY A 104 6.49 -19.44 12.49
C GLY A 104 6.34 -18.01 12.01
N PHE A 105 5.38 -17.76 11.09
CA PHE A 105 5.17 -16.44 10.48
C PHE A 105 3.99 -15.69 11.10
N SER A 106 4.10 -14.36 11.08
CA SER A 106 2.97 -13.46 11.37
C SER A 106 1.96 -13.44 10.22
N TRP A 107 0.85 -12.72 10.42
CA TRP A 107 0.02 -12.24 9.32
C TRP A 107 0.79 -11.23 8.47
N ILE A 108 0.24 -10.89 7.29
CA ILE A 108 0.80 -9.90 6.38
C ILE A 108 0.17 -8.54 6.69
N VAL A 109 1.00 -7.50 6.76
CA VAL A 109 0.58 -6.10 6.77
C VAL A 109 1.11 -5.40 5.54
N SER A 110 0.50 -4.27 5.15
CA SER A 110 0.95 -3.51 3.99
C SER A 110 0.93 -2.01 4.25
N ALA A 111 1.80 -1.30 3.53
CA ALA A 111 1.78 0.14 3.41
C ALA A 111 2.11 0.54 1.98
N GLU A 112 1.50 1.59 1.50
CA GLU A 112 1.82 2.22 0.23
C GLU A 112 2.65 3.48 0.49
N VAL A 113 3.67 3.71 -0.36
CA VAL A 113 4.51 4.90 -0.30
C VAL A 113 4.29 5.67 -1.60
N ILE A 114 3.61 6.81 -1.50
CA ILE A 114 3.34 7.69 -2.65
C ILE A 114 4.54 8.60 -2.89
N ASP A 115 5.06 8.59 -4.11
CA ASP A 115 6.06 9.53 -4.61
C ASP A 115 5.45 10.36 -5.73
N LEU A 116 5.22 11.62 -5.46
CA LEU A 116 4.58 12.56 -6.39
C LEU A 116 5.53 13.01 -7.53
N GLY A 117 6.84 12.70 -7.42
CA GLY A 117 7.85 13.09 -8.39
C GLY A 117 8.02 14.61 -8.53
N PHE A 118 8.65 15.03 -9.64
CA PHE A 118 9.00 16.42 -9.88
C PHE A 118 7.80 17.36 -10.06
N ASN A 119 6.65 16.83 -10.47
CA ASN A 119 5.47 17.65 -10.75
C ASN A 119 4.56 17.81 -9.52
N ASN A 120 4.95 17.27 -8.38
CA ASN A 120 4.16 17.23 -7.15
C ASN A 120 2.73 16.66 -7.36
N ALA A 121 2.58 15.76 -8.33
CA ALA A 121 1.35 15.02 -8.59
C ALA A 121 1.63 13.69 -9.31
N LEU A 122 0.87 12.68 -8.93
CA LEU A 122 0.87 11.34 -9.52
C LEU A 122 -0.55 10.98 -9.94
N LEU A 123 -0.75 10.69 -11.22
CA LEU A 123 -2.02 10.14 -11.73
C LEU A 123 -1.85 8.70 -12.17
N ARG A 124 -2.63 7.80 -11.61
CA ARG A 124 -2.62 6.38 -11.94
C ARG A 124 -4.01 5.73 -11.91
N PRO A 125 -4.27 4.80 -12.87
CA PRO A 125 -3.51 4.61 -14.09
C PRO A 125 -3.55 5.81 -15.02
N ASN A 126 -2.60 5.89 -15.98
CA ASN A 126 -2.62 6.82 -17.10
C ASN A 126 -2.12 6.06 -18.36
N PRO A 127 -2.97 5.75 -19.37
CA PRO A 127 -4.34 6.26 -19.59
C PRO A 127 -5.31 5.96 -18.45
N ILE A 128 -6.27 6.89 -18.23
CA ILE A 128 -7.22 6.76 -17.11
C ILE A 128 -8.26 5.67 -17.36
N ALA A 129 -8.72 5.09 -16.25
CA ALA A 129 -9.83 4.14 -16.19
C ALA A 129 -10.88 4.67 -15.20
N GLU A 130 -11.89 3.84 -14.88
CA GLU A 130 -12.79 4.13 -13.78
C GLU A 130 -12.04 4.08 -12.45
N GLY A 131 -12.19 5.12 -11.63
CA GLY A 131 -11.54 5.21 -10.33
C GLY A 131 -10.03 5.53 -10.39
N SER A 132 -9.53 6.16 -11.47
CA SER A 132 -8.15 6.64 -11.54
C SER A 132 -7.89 7.71 -10.48
N GLU A 133 -6.77 7.61 -9.79
CA GLU A 133 -6.43 8.43 -8.64
C GLU A 133 -5.36 9.47 -9.01
N LEU A 134 -5.66 10.74 -8.76
CA LEU A 134 -4.73 11.86 -8.91
C LEU A 134 -4.29 12.33 -7.52
N PHE A 135 -3.11 11.88 -7.10
CA PHE A 135 -2.47 12.27 -5.85
C PHE A 135 -1.70 13.58 -6.00
N PHE A 136 -1.68 14.37 -4.95
CA PHE A 136 -0.93 15.64 -4.87
C PHE A 136 -0.70 16.02 -3.39
N ASP A 137 0.23 16.94 -3.14
CA ASP A 137 0.52 17.41 -1.79
C ASP A 137 -0.54 18.42 -1.32
N ASN A 138 -1.13 18.18 -0.15
CA ASN A 138 -2.05 19.09 0.55
C ASN A 138 -1.99 18.90 2.08
N GLU A 139 -0.81 18.81 2.65
CA GLU A 139 -0.57 18.57 4.10
C GLU A 139 -1.36 19.54 5.00
N THR A 140 -1.65 20.73 4.50
CA THR A 140 -2.39 21.77 5.25
C THR A 140 -3.90 21.67 5.16
N ASN A 141 -4.44 20.69 4.43
CA ASN A 141 -5.88 20.52 4.15
C ASN A 141 -6.53 21.78 3.59
N THR A 142 -5.80 22.52 2.77
CA THR A 142 -6.31 23.72 2.09
C THR A 142 -7.35 23.30 1.04
N LEU A 143 -8.39 24.14 0.84
CA LEU A 143 -9.34 23.91 -0.24
C LEU A 143 -8.66 24.14 -1.59
N LEU A 144 -8.47 23.07 -2.36
CA LEU A 144 -7.87 23.08 -3.68
C LEU A 144 -8.93 22.90 -4.76
N THR A 145 -8.72 23.57 -5.89
CA THR A 145 -9.55 23.45 -7.09
C THR A 145 -8.78 22.69 -8.16
N LEU A 146 -9.36 21.61 -8.68
CA LEU A 146 -8.94 20.93 -9.89
C LEU A 146 -9.72 21.52 -11.07
N ASN A 147 -9.02 21.96 -12.10
CA ASN A 147 -9.61 22.25 -13.41
C ASN A 147 -9.05 21.30 -14.45
N ILE A 148 -9.93 20.73 -15.26
CA ILE A 148 -9.56 19.83 -16.37
C ILE A 148 -9.92 20.53 -17.67
N TYR A 149 -8.96 20.57 -18.60
CA TYR A 149 -9.04 21.24 -19.89
C TYR A 149 -8.96 20.22 -21.01
N SER A 150 -9.78 20.43 -22.04
CA SER A 150 -9.60 19.76 -23.32
C SER A 150 -8.31 20.20 -24.01
N SER A 151 -7.93 19.52 -25.08
CA SER A 151 -6.78 19.92 -25.93
C SER A 151 -6.94 21.33 -26.55
N ALA A 152 -8.16 21.86 -26.62
CA ALA A 152 -8.44 23.22 -27.06
C ALA A 152 -8.32 24.27 -25.94
N GLY A 153 -7.95 23.88 -24.71
CA GLY A 153 -7.83 24.79 -23.56
C GLY A 153 -9.17 25.17 -22.91
N ILE A 154 -10.26 24.47 -23.25
CA ILE A 154 -11.59 24.70 -22.68
C ILE A 154 -11.73 23.87 -21.41
N ILE A 155 -12.17 24.47 -20.30
CA ILE A 155 -12.48 23.76 -19.06
C ILE A 155 -13.68 22.83 -19.32
N VAL A 156 -13.47 21.52 -19.12
CA VAL A 156 -14.50 20.51 -19.29
C VAL A 156 -15.02 19.97 -17.96
N LYS A 157 -14.21 20.09 -16.89
CA LYS A 157 -14.59 19.71 -15.52
C LYS A 157 -13.88 20.59 -14.52
N SER A 158 -14.54 20.89 -13.40
CA SER A 158 -13.93 21.53 -12.24
C SER A 158 -14.45 20.85 -10.98
N ASP A 159 -13.56 20.57 -10.04
CA ASP A 159 -13.85 19.91 -8.77
C ASP A 159 -13.06 20.55 -7.64
N LYS A 160 -13.46 20.31 -6.37
CA LYS A 160 -12.79 20.85 -5.19
C LYS A 160 -12.61 19.79 -4.11
N THR A 161 -11.48 19.83 -3.43
CA THR A 161 -11.20 18.94 -2.30
C THR A 161 -10.32 19.62 -1.25
N THR A 162 -10.38 19.11 -0.03
CA THR A 162 -9.39 19.39 1.04
C THR A 162 -8.50 18.17 1.31
N ALA A 163 -8.75 17.05 0.62
CA ALA A 163 -7.90 15.85 0.68
C ALA A 163 -6.67 16.00 -0.22
N GLU A 164 -5.84 14.98 -0.26
CA GLU A 164 -4.63 14.84 -1.10
C GLU A 164 -4.90 14.01 -2.36
N LEU A 165 -6.16 13.86 -2.75
CA LEU A 165 -6.61 12.97 -3.80
C LEU A 165 -7.84 13.53 -4.52
N PHE A 166 -7.82 13.44 -5.88
CA PHE A 166 -9.03 13.48 -6.73
C PHE A 166 -9.22 12.11 -7.41
N VAL A 167 -10.47 11.69 -7.58
CA VAL A 167 -10.82 10.50 -8.36
C VAL A 167 -11.37 10.94 -9.71
N LEU A 168 -10.82 10.35 -10.79
CA LEU A 168 -11.22 10.59 -12.17
C LEU A 168 -11.79 9.31 -12.77
N ASN A 169 -12.89 9.43 -13.51
CA ASN A 169 -13.50 8.31 -14.20
C ASN A 169 -13.42 8.54 -15.71
N ALA A 170 -12.95 7.53 -16.45
CA ALA A 170 -12.84 7.64 -17.92
C ALA A 170 -14.18 7.91 -18.58
N SER A 171 -15.28 7.36 -18.04
CA SER A 171 -16.65 7.58 -18.53
C SER A 171 -17.14 9.04 -18.48
N GLU A 172 -16.45 9.92 -17.77
CA GLU A 172 -16.78 11.36 -17.69
C GLU A 172 -16.24 12.17 -18.87
N PHE A 173 -15.43 11.56 -19.75
CA PHE A 173 -14.71 12.25 -20.82
C PHE A 173 -14.82 11.51 -22.15
N GLU A 174 -14.69 12.24 -23.23
CA GLU A 174 -14.49 11.64 -24.57
C GLU A 174 -13.03 11.18 -24.72
N SER A 175 -12.77 10.20 -25.61
CA SER A 175 -11.40 9.76 -25.91
C SER A 175 -10.53 10.92 -26.37
N GLY A 176 -9.34 11.07 -25.78
CA GLY A 176 -8.45 12.19 -26.11
C GLY A 176 -7.39 12.49 -25.07
N VAL A 177 -6.69 13.62 -25.30
CA VAL A 177 -5.69 14.15 -24.37
C VAL A 177 -6.28 15.34 -23.63
N TYR A 178 -6.12 15.31 -22.31
CA TYR A 178 -6.57 16.35 -21.40
C TYR A 178 -5.39 16.89 -20.58
N PHE A 179 -5.55 18.14 -20.14
CA PHE A 179 -4.63 18.78 -19.22
C PHE A 179 -5.36 19.10 -17.91
N TYR A 180 -4.64 19.14 -16.82
CA TYR A 180 -5.22 19.54 -15.55
C TYR A 180 -4.36 20.57 -14.85
N SER A 181 -5.01 21.37 -14.00
CA SER A 181 -4.35 22.20 -13.01
C SER A 181 -5.02 22.05 -11.64
N ILE A 182 -4.19 22.04 -10.58
CA ILE A 182 -4.63 22.04 -9.19
C ILE A 182 -4.04 23.29 -8.54
N HIS A 183 -4.89 24.10 -7.93
CA HIS A 183 -4.46 25.35 -7.29
C HIS A 183 -5.33 25.70 -6.08
N PRO A 184 -4.78 26.34 -5.03
CA PRO A 184 -5.55 26.95 -3.96
C PRO A 184 -6.36 28.14 -4.48
N GLU A 185 -7.48 28.45 -3.83
CA GLU A 185 -8.27 29.61 -4.18
C GLU A 185 -7.47 30.92 -3.91
N GLY A 186 -7.26 31.72 -4.95
CA GLY A 186 -6.57 33.00 -4.86
C GLY A 186 -5.04 33.00 -4.85
N ILE A 187 -4.39 31.84 -5.03
CA ILE A 187 -2.93 31.69 -5.06
C ILE A 187 -2.46 31.22 -6.43
N LYS A 188 -1.28 31.73 -6.87
CA LYS A 188 -0.70 31.40 -8.19
C LYS A 188 0.15 30.10 -8.22
N SER A 189 0.30 29.40 -7.09
CA SER A 189 0.99 28.12 -7.08
C SER A 189 0.08 27.06 -7.70
N GLU A 190 0.55 26.41 -8.76
CA GLU A 190 -0.26 25.52 -9.59
C GLU A 190 0.52 24.23 -9.87
N VAL A 191 -0.13 23.11 -9.60
CA VAL A 191 0.31 21.79 -10.04
C VAL A 191 -0.38 21.51 -11.37
N ILE A 192 0.41 21.22 -12.41
CA ILE A 192 -0.11 20.96 -13.76
C ILE A 192 0.31 19.60 -14.28
N GLY A 193 -0.53 18.99 -15.08
CA GLY A 193 -0.20 17.73 -15.75
C GLY A 193 -1.13 17.43 -16.91
N LYS A 194 -0.98 16.21 -17.46
CA LYS A 194 -1.80 15.73 -18.57
C LYS A 194 -2.17 14.26 -18.36
N PHE A 195 -3.27 13.87 -18.98
CA PHE A 195 -3.69 12.47 -19.02
C PHE A 195 -4.34 12.11 -20.36
N ILE A 196 -4.49 10.81 -20.56
CA ILE A 196 -5.09 10.24 -21.76
C ILE A 196 -6.38 9.51 -21.35
N VAL A 197 -7.44 9.73 -22.10
CA VAL A 197 -8.68 8.92 -22.05
C VAL A 197 -8.67 8.02 -23.26
N PRO A 198 -8.81 6.68 -23.09
CA PRO A 198 -8.78 5.68 -24.17
C PRO A 198 -9.83 5.87 -25.23
#